data_4f720ab76b7da7f5f92df9a8bd88676f
#
_entry.id   4f720ab76b7da7f5f92df9a8bd88676f
#
_cell.length_a   1.000
_cell.length_b   1.000
_cell.length_c   1.000
_cell.angle_alpha   90.00
_cell.angle_beta   90.00
_cell.angle_gamma   90.00
#
_symmetry.space_group_name_H-M   'P 1'
#
loop_
_entity.id
_entity.type
_entity.pdbx_description
1 polymer ?
#
loop_
_entity_poly.entity_id
_entity_poly.type
_entity_poly.pdbx_seq_one_letter_code
_entity_poly.pdbx_strand_id
1 'polypeptide(L)'
;MNFIYPCVIHCEEDGYWSEFIDFKGCFSEGETLEEILLNSKEALQSIILYNIEKQNHLPAPTPIKDIGENESTFTTYIDCKILDSTKLVKKTLTIPEWVNNIGVEKGINFSKVLTDAIIKEIKSI
;
A
#
# COMPACT_ATOMS: atom_id res chain seq x y z
N MET A 1 6.52 -3.04 4.64
CA MET A 1 5.04 -3.15 4.60
C MET A 1 4.59 -3.69 3.26
N ASN A 2 3.59 -4.54 3.26
CA ASN A 2 3.03 -5.10 2.04
C ASN A 2 1.65 -4.49 1.75
N PHE A 3 1.41 -4.13 0.49
CA PHE A 3 0.17 -3.52 0.05
C PHE A 3 -0.41 -4.34 -1.10
N ILE A 4 -1.73 -4.49 -1.12
CA ILE A 4 -2.43 -5.25 -2.15
C ILE A 4 -3.60 -4.41 -2.67
N TYR A 5 -3.63 -4.20 -3.99
CA TYR A 5 -4.70 -3.44 -4.64
C TYR A 5 -5.16 -4.16 -5.91
N PRO A 6 -6.44 -4.04 -6.26
CA PRO A 6 -6.93 -4.58 -7.52
C PRO A 6 -6.42 -3.76 -8.70
N CYS A 7 -6.06 -4.44 -9.76
CA CYS A 7 -5.54 -3.86 -10.98
C CYS A 7 -6.35 -4.39 -12.15
N VAL A 8 -6.87 -3.49 -12.97
CA VAL A 8 -7.60 -3.86 -14.19
C VAL A 8 -6.61 -3.91 -15.34
N ILE A 9 -6.49 -5.08 -15.96
CA ILE A 9 -5.63 -5.30 -17.11
C ILE A 9 -6.48 -5.27 -18.37
N HIS A 10 -6.15 -4.37 -19.29
CA HIS A 10 -6.81 -4.26 -20.58
C HIS A 10 -5.97 -4.95 -21.64
N CYS A 11 -6.58 -5.88 -22.36
CA CYS A 11 -5.93 -6.64 -23.43
C CYS A 11 -6.19 -5.98 -24.78
N GLU A 12 -5.13 -5.67 -25.50
CA GLU A 12 -5.21 -5.07 -26.84
C GLU A 12 -4.45 -5.93 -27.84
N GLU A 13 -4.56 -5.62 -29.14
CA GLU A 13 -3.89 -6.39 -30.20
C GLU A 13 -2.36 -6.41 -30.01
N ASP A 14 -1.80 -5.28 -29.62
CA ASP A 14 -0.35 -5.09 -29.54
C ASP A 14 0.22 -5.22 -28.12
N GLY A 15 -0.60 -5.63 -27.17
CA GLY A 15 -0.13 -5.75 -25.80
C GLY A 15 -1.19 -5.48 -24.75
N TYR A 16 -0.76 -4.91 -23.65
CA TYR A 16 -1.62 -4.69 -22.48
C TYR A 16 -1.40 -3.30 -21.91
N TRP A 17 -2.43 -2.76 -21.27
CA TRP A 17 -2.27 -1.64 -20.38
C TRP A 17 -3.07 -1.91 -19.11
N SER A 18 -2.70 -1.23 -18.03
CA SER A 18 -3.32 -1.47 -16.74
C SER A 18 -3.66 -0.19 -16.02
N GLU A 19 -4.62 -0.28 -15.12
CA GLU A 19 -4.98 0.82 -14.25
C GLU A 19 -5.33 0.31 -12.85
N PHE A 20 -5.01 1.12 -11.86
CA PHE A 20 -5.45 0.89 -10.48
C PHE A 20 -6.60 1.85 -10.21
N ILE A 21 -7.82 1.33 -10.10
CA ILE A 21 -8.99 2.19 -9.91
C ILE A 21 -8.97 2.96 -8.59
N ASP A 22 -8.25 2.45 -7.59
CA ASP A 22 -8.12 3.11 -6.30
C ASP A 22 -7.12 4.26 -6.32
N PHE A 23 -6.30 4.37 -7.36
CA PHE A 23 -5.32 5.44 -7.54
C PHE A 23 -5.51 6.10 -8.89
N LYS A 24 -6.14 7.26 -8.89
CA LYS A 24 -6.40 8.00 -10.12
C LYS A 24 -5.10 8.37 -10.82
N GLY A 25 -5.04 8.05 -12.12
CA GLY A 25 -3.87 8.36 -12.94
C GLY A 25 -2.71 7.37 -12.81
N CYS A 26 -2.90 6.26 -12.10
CA CYS A 26 -1.90 5.21 -11.98
C CYS A 26 -2.08 4.17 -13.10
N PHE A 27 -1.36 4.36 -14.19
CA PHE A 27 -1.42 3.51 -15.38
C PHE A 27 -0.08 2.85 -15.66
N SER A 28 -0.14 1.74 -16.39
CA SER A 28 1.05 1.08 -16.89
C SER A 28 0.76 0.40 -18.21
N GLU A 29 1.79 0.00 -18.94
CA GLU A 29 1.66 -0.73 -20.21
C GLU A 29 2.77 -1.76 -20.33
N GLY A 30 2.55 -2.75 -21.19
CA GLY A 30 3.52 -3.79 -21.46
C GLY A 30 3.11 -4.60 -22.68
N GLU A 31 4.09 -5.20 -23.37
CA GLU A 31 3.85 -6.01 -24.56
C GLU A 31 3.44 -7.44 -24.23
N THR A 32 3.88 -7.94 -23.07
CA THR A 32 3.59 -9.30 -22.64
C THR A 32 2.88 -9.29 -21.28
N LEU A 33 2.29 -10.43 -20.93
CA LEU A 33 1.65 -10.57 -19.63
C LEU A 33 2.65 -10.37 -18.49
N GLU A 34 3.85 -10.90 -18.63
CA GLU A 34 4.90 -10.73 -17.60
C GLU A 34 5.26 -9.25 -17.44
N GLU A 35 5.43 -8.53 -18.55
CA GLU A 35 5.76 -7.11 -18.51
C GLU A 35 4.65 -6.27 -17.87
N ILE A 36 3.40 -6.51 -18.22
CA ILE A 36 2.31 -5.71 -17.67
C ILE A 36 2.17 -5.94 -16.15
N LEU A 37 2.36 -7.17 -15.69
CA LEU A 37 2.30 -7.46 -14.25
C LEU A 37 3.47 -6.80 -13.51
N LEU A 38 4.67 -6.88 -14.05
CA LEU A 38 5.84 -6.25 -13.46
C LEU A 38 5.73 -4.73 -13.45
N ASN A 39 5.35 -4.14 -14.59
CA ASN A 39 5.22 -2.69 -14.72
C ASN A 39 4.09 -2.15 -13.84
N SER A 40 3.01 -2.90 -13.69
CA SER A 40 1.90 -2.54 -12.80
C SER A 40 2.36 -2.52 -11.34
N LYS A 41 3.17 -3.49 -10.95
CA LYS A 41 3.74 -3.55 -9.61
C LYS A 41 4.64 -2.35 -9.32
N GLU A 42 5.48 -1.98 -10.27
CA GLU A 42 6.35 -0.80 -10.15
C GLU A 42 5.52 0.49 -10.06
N ALA A 43 4.47 0.60 -10.86
CA ALA A 43 3.58 1.76 -10.81
C ALA A 43 2.88 1.88 -9.46
N LEU A 44 2.38 0.75 -8.93
CA LEU A 44 1.76 0.71 -7.61
C LEU A 44 2.74 1.13 -6.53
N GLN A 45 3.94 0.58 -6.56
CA GLN A 45 4.98 0.93 -5.58
C GLN A 45 5.29 2.43 -5.60
N SER A 46 5.41 3.00 -6.78
CA SER A 46 5.70 4.43 -6.95
C SER A 46 4.59 5.32 -6.40
N ILE A 47 3.32 4.99 -6.68
CA ILE A 47 2.21 5.81 -6.22
C ILE A 47 2.00 5.69 -4.69
N ILE A 48 2.25 4.51 -4.13
CA ILE A 48 2.18 4.33 -2.68
C ILE A 48 3.27 5.14 -1.98
N LEU A 49 4.52 5.06 -2.47
CA LEU A 49 5.63 5.84 -1.93
C LEU A 49 5.34 7.33 -2.01
N TYR A 50 4.83 7.80 -3.13
CA TYR A 50 4.45 9.20 -3.29
C TYR A 50 3.43 9.63 -2.24
N ASN A 51 2.38 8.83 -2.04
CA ASN A 51 1.34 9.16 -1.07
C ASN A 51 1.87 9.12 0.37
N ILE A 52 2.77 8.20 0.69
CA ILE A 52 3.39 8.12 2.01
C ILE A 52 4.24 9.38 2.26
N GLU A 53 5.06 9.79 1.29
CA GLU A 53 5.90 10.98 1.41
C GLU A 53 5.08 12.26 1.56
N LYS A 54 3.94 12.35 0.89
CA LYS A 54 3.04 13.49 0.97
C LYS A 54 2.09 13.43 2.16
N GLN A 55 2.17 12.36 2.96
CA GLN A 55 1.29 12.14 4.11
C GLN A 55 -0.19 12.09 3.72
N ASN A 56 -0.47 11.64 2.51
CA ASN A 56 -1.84 11.41 2.05
C ASN A 56 -2.34 10.07 2.60
N HIS A 57 -3.64 9.99 2.84
CA HIS A 57 -4.25 8.71 3.19
C HIS A 57 -4.25 7.79 1.98
N LEU A 58 -3.94 6.51 2.23
CA LEU A 58 -4.03 5.50 1.19
C LEU A 58 -5.48 5.00 1.11
N PRO A 59 -6.04 4.86 -0.11
CA PRO A 59 -7.40 4.39 -0.26
C PRO A 59 -7.54 2.93 0.16
N ALA A 60 -8.74 2.54 0.60
CA ALA A 60 -9.05 1.15 0.84
C ALA A 60 -9.17 0.43 -0.51
N PRO A 61 -8.62 -0.78 -0.64
CA PRO A 61 -8.76 -1.54 -1.88
C PRO A 61 -10.22 -1.82 -2.20
N THR A 62 -10.64 -1.49 -3.42
CA THR A 62 -11.98 -1.86 -3.90
C THR A 62 -12.05 -3.37 -4.07
N PRO A 63 -13.09 -4.05 -3.56
CA PRO A 63 -13.23 -5.49 -3.77
C PRO A 63 -13.34 -5.80 -5.26
N ILE A 64 -12.64 -6.86 -5.72
CA ILE A 64 -12.69 -7.26 -7.14
C ILE A 64 -14.13 -7.49 -7.61
N LYS A 65 -14.98 -8.04 -6.76
CA LYS A 65 -16.39 -8.29 -7.09
C LYS A 65 -17.16 -7.04 -7.47
N ASP A 66 -16.69 -5.86 -7.06
CA ASP A 66 -17.34 -4.57 -7.34
C ASP A 66 -16.75 -3.89 -8.58
N ILE A 67 -15.80 -4.54 -9.27
CA ILE A 67 -15.16 -4.02 -10.47
C ILE A 67 -15.75 -4.74 -11.68
N GLY A 68 -16.28 -3.96 -12.62
CA GLY A 68 -16.82 -4.52 -13.85
C GLY A 68 -15.72 -5.05 -14.77
N GLU A 69 -16.00 -6.18 -15.42
CA GLU A 69 -15.12 -6.76 -16.42
C GLU A 69 -15.85 -6.87 -17.75
N ASN A 70 -15.10 -6.90 -18.84
CA ASN A 70 -15.61 -7.18 -20.17
C ASN A 70 -14.69 -8.19 -20.88
N GLU A 71 -14.99 -8.52 -22.14
CA GLU A 71 -14.23 -9.53 -22.89
C GLU A 71 -12.75 -9.18 -23.08
N SER A 72 -12.40 -7.90 -23.03
CA SER A 72 -11.03 -7.44 -23.24
C SER A 72 -10.32 -7.04 -21.94
N THR A 73 -10.93 -7.26 -20.78
CA THR A 73 -10.32 -6.93 -19.50
C THR A 73 -10.36 -8.09 -18.53
N PHE A 74 -9.39 -8.11 -17.64
CA PHE A 74 -9.45 -8.95 -16.44
C PHE A 74 -8.88 -8.17 -15.27
N THR A 75 -9.32 -8.52 -14.08
CA THR A 75 -8.87 -7.85 -12.85
C THR A 75 -8.12 -8.85 -11.98
N THR A 76 -6.98 -8.43 -11.48
CA THR A 76 -6.16 -9.23 -10.57
C THR A 76 -5.68 -8.36 -9.42
N TYR A 77 -5.31 -8.98 -8.32
CA TYR A 77 -4.64 -8.27 -7.24
C TYR A 77 -3.15 -8.18 -7.54
N ILE A 78 -2.61 -7.01 -7.34
CA ILE A 78 -1.17 -6.77 -7.40
C ILE A 78 -0.71 -6.42 -5.99
N ASP A 79 0.32 -7.09 -5.53
CA ASP A 79 0.94 -6.77 -4.26
C ASP A 79 2.27 -6.06 -4.49
N CYS A 80 2.62 -5.19 -3.60
CA CYS A 80 3.94 -4.60 -3.59
C CYS A 80 4.45 -4.44 -2.17
N LYS A 81 5.75 -4.54 -2.03
CA LYS A 81 6.42 -4.39 -0.75
C LYS A 81 7.16 -3.07 -0.75
N ILE A 82 6.89 -2.26 0.26
CA ILE A 82 7.67 -1.05 0.47
C ILE A 82 8.82 -1.45 1.39
N LEU A 83 10.05 -1.29 0.89
CA LEU A 83 11.23 -1.60 1.65
C LEU A 83 11.39 -0.57 2.76
N ASP A 84 11.28 -1.05 3.99
CA ASP A 84 11.45 -0.20 5.15
C ASP A 84 12.94 -0.07 5.46
N SER A 85 13.37 1.15 5.74
CA SER A 85 14.70 1.32 6.32
C SER A 85 14.71 0.68 7.71
N THR A 86 15.72 -0.14 7.99
CA THR A 86 15.89 -0.71 9.32
C THR A 86 16.49 0.28 10.30
N LYS A 87 16.88 1.47 9.82
CA LYS A 87 17.44 2.52 10.65
C LYS A 87 16.39 3.02 11.63
N LEU A 88 16.73 3.00 12.91
CA LEU A 88 15.86 3.50 13.98
C LEU A 88 16.04 5.00 14.14
N VAL A 89 14.93 5.70 14.36
CA VAL A 89 14.90 7.14 14.62
C VAL A 89 14.33 7.36 16.01
N LYS A 90 15.03 8.14 16.82
CA LYS A 90 14.51 8.52 18.15
C LYS A 90 13.44 9.58 18.01
N LYS A 91 12.36 9.42 18.78
CA LYS A 91 11.28 10.39 18.82
C LYS A 91 10.89 10.62 20.29
N THR A 92 10.88 11.87 20.71
CA THR A 92 10.47 12.23 22.06
C THR A 92 8.98 12.54 22.06
N LEU A 93 8.23 11.79 22.87
CA LEU A 93 6.78 11.91 22.97
C LEU A 93 6.38 12.01 24.43
N THR A 94 5.21 12.60 24.67
CA THR A 94 4.66 12.71 26.02
C THR A 94 3.39 11.88 26.14
N ILE A 95 3.27 11.17 27.24
CA ILE A 95 2.07 10.40 27.59
C ILE A 95 1.70 10.72 29.04
N PRO A 96 0.45 10.50 29.46
CA PRO A 96 0.08 10.67 30.86
C PRO A 96 0.94 9.81 31.79
N GLU A 97 1.30 10.35 32.94
CA GLU A 97 2.17 9.64 33.90
C GLU A 97 1.61 8.27 34.30
N TRP A 98 0.30 8.18 34.53
CA TRP A 98 -0.30 6.92 34.96
C TRP A 98 -0.22 5.84 33.86
N VAL A 99 -0.32 6.24 32.58
CA VAL A 99 -0.16 5.32 31.45
C VAL A 99 1.27 4.79 31.43
N ASN A 100 2.24 5.67 31.62
CA ASN A 100 3.64 5.29 31.66
C ASN A 100 3.91 4.30 32.81
N ASN A 101 3.41 4.60 34.00
CA ASN A 101 3.65 3.77 35.18
C ASN A 101 3.07 2.36 35.01
N ILE A 102 1.85 2.25 34.53
CA ILE A 102 1.22 0.94 34.29
C ILE A 102 1.94 0.19 33.18
N GLY A 103 2.32 0.91 32.11
CA GLY A 103 3.04 0.31 31.00
C GLY A 103 4.38 -0.29 31.42
N VAL A 104 5.14 0.43 32.24
CA VAL A 104 6.42 -0.05 32.79
C VAL A 104 6.20 -1.26 33.70
N GLU A 105 5.21 -1.18 34.57
CA GLU A 105 4.87 -2.27 35.50
C GLU A 105 4.51 -3.56 34.75
N LYS A 106 3.79 -3.44 33.63
CA LYS A 106 3.39 -4.58 32.79
C LYS A 106 4.48 -5.03 31.81
N GLY A 107 5.62 -4.37 31.78
CA GLY A 107 6.71 -4.71 30.89
C GLY A 107 6.42 -4.45 29.42
N ILE A 108 5.61 -3.44 29.11
CA ILE A 108 5.25 -3.11 27.73
C ILE A 108 6.44 -2.53 27.00
N ASN A 109 6.67 -3.01 25.78
CA ASN A 109 7.63 -2.44 24.86
C ASN A 109 6.99 -1.25 24.13
N PHE A 110 7.23 -0.04 24.64
CA PHE A 110 6.62 1.18 24.11
C PHE A 110 6.98 1.42 22.63
N SER A 111 8.22 1.19 22.26
CA SER A 111 8.67 1.38 20.88
C SER A 111 7.93 0.46 19.91
N LYS A 112 7.74 -0.80 20.29
CA LYS A 112 7.02 -1.76 19.46
C LYS A 112 5.55 -1.39 19.34
N VAL A 113 4.90 -1.06 20.46
CA VAL A 113 3.48 -0.68 20.46
C VAL A 113 3.27 0.57 19.61
N LEU A 114 4.13 1.57 19.76
CA LEU A 114 4.07 2.80 18.94
C LEU A 114 4.25 2.49 17.47
N THR A 115 5.25 1.71 17.12
CA THR A 115 5.53 1.33 15.74
C THR A 115 4.33 0.63 15.11
N ASP A 116 3.76 -0.36 15.80
CA ASP A 116 2.61 -1.12 15.32
C ASP A 116 1.38 -0.22 15.14
N ALA A 117 1.16 0.70 16.07
CA ALA A 117 0.03 1.64 16.00
C ALA A 117 0.17 2.59 14.81
N ILE A 118 1.37 3.11 14.57
CA ILE A 118 1.62 4.03 13.46
C ILE A 118 1.47 3.29 12.12
N ILE A 119 2.00 2.08 12.01
CA ILE A 119 1.83 1.27 10.79
C ILE A 119 0.35 1.05 10.51
N LYS A 120 -0.44 0.76 11.53
CA LYS A 120 -1.88 0.58 11.39
C LYS A 120 -2.55 1.86 10.87
N GLU A 121 -2.17 3.03 11.39
CA GLU A 121 -2.69 4.31 10.93
C GLU A 121 -2.30 4.62 9.48
N ILE A 122 -1.08 4.29 9.06
CA ILE A 122 -0.63 4.46 7.68
C ILE A 122 -1.50 3.63 6.73
N LYS A 123 -1.88 2.42 7.13
CA LYS A 123 -2.68 1.50 6.31
C LYS A 123 -4.18 1.77 6.38
N SER A 124 -4.64 2.54 7.35
CA SER A 124 -6.07 2.84 7.50
C SER A 124 -6.45 4.09 6.72
N ILE A 125 -7.72 4.21 6.45
CA ILE A 125 -8.30 5.34 5.73
C ILE A 125 -9.25 6.08 6.65
#